data_f9a011287353600d8df5e0055c5fb23c
#
_entry.id   f9a011287353600d8df5e0055c5fb23c
#
_cell.length_a   1.000
_cell.length_b   1.000
_cell.length_c   1.000
_cell.angle_alpha   90.00
_cell.angle_beta   90.00
_cell.angle_gamma   90.00
#
_symmetry.space_group_name_H-M   'P 1'
#
loop_
_entity.id
_entity.type
_entity.pdbx_description
1 polymer ?
#
loop_
_entity_poly.entity_id
_entity_poly.type
_entity_poly.pdbx_seq_one_letter_code
_entity_poly.pdbx_strand_id
1 'polypeptide(L)'
;MRKKPKLTNIHTVAQSRIFNLESLDVEFSNGATRVYERLMSRGNGAVLVIPMLDDDTVLMIYEFSGGTERYELGLTKGKIDKGETPIEAAGRELKEEIGF
;
A
#
# COMPACT_ATOMS: atom_id res chain seq x y z
N MET A 1 -15.78 -5.75 22.92
CA MET A 1 -14.64 -5.36 22.08
C MET A 1 -13.62 -6.49 22.04
N ARG A 2 -13.19 -6.86 20.87
CA ARG A 2 -12.15 -7.88 20.73
C ARG A 2 -10.81 -7.35 21.20
N LYS A 3 -10.10 -8.18 21.96
CA LYS A 3 -8.73 -7.85 22.34
C LYS A 3 -7.79 -8.11 21.17
N LYS A 4 -6.85 -7.22 20.95
CA LYS A 4 -5.82 -7.46 19.96
C LYS A 4 -4.93 -8.61 20.40
N PRO A 5 -4.51 -9.46 19.48
CA PRO A 5 -3.54 -10.51 19.79
C PRO A 5 -2.18 -9.89 20.16
N LYS A 6 -1.40 -10.67 20.88
CA LYS A 6 -0.04 -10.30 21.23
C LYS A 6 0.89 -10.67 20.08
N LEU A 7 1.69 -9.70 19.65
CA LEU A 7 2.67 -9.90 18.58
C LEU A 7 4.06 -9.97 19.19
N THR A 8 4.80 -11.02 18.82
CA THR A 8 6.17 -11.20 19.31
C THR A 8 7.04 -11.72 18.18
N ASN A 9 8.36 -11.71 18.41
CA ASN A 9 9.36 -12.25 17.49
C ASN A 9 9.19 -11.72 16.06
N ILE A 10 8.99 -10.42 15.93
CA ILE A 10 8.87 -9.76 14.64
C ILE A 10 10.26 -9.61 14.03
N HIS A 11 10.48 -10.23 12.87
CA HIS A 11 11.80 -10.15 12.22
C HIS A 11 11.66 -10.26 10.70
N THR A 12 12.64 -9.69 9.99
CA THR A 12 12.71 -9.75 8.55
C THR A 12 13.27 -11.09 8.11
N VAL A 13 12.54 -11.79 7.22
CA VAL A 13 12.99 -13.07 6.66
C VAL A 13 13.47 -12.96 5.22
N ALA A 14 13.09 -11.90 4.51
CA ALA A 14 13.54 -11.64 3.15
C ALA A 14 13.36 -10.16 2.81
N GLN A 15 14.15 -9.67 1.86
CA GLN A 15 14.05 -8.30 1.38
C GLN A 15 14.16 -8.27 -0.14
N SER A 16 13.33 -7.43 -0.75
CA SER A 16 13.49 -7.00 -2.13
C SER A 16 13.86 -5.52 -2.12
N ARG A 17 13.99 -4.94 -3.32
CA ARG A 17 14.27 -3.51 -3.41
C ARG A 17 13.17 -2.64 -2.79
N ILE A 18 11.91 -3.08 -2.87
CA ILE A 18 10.76 -2.28 -2.45
C ILE A 18 9.99 -2.86 -1.26
N PHE A 19 10.25 -4.10 -0.89
CA PHE A 19 9.53 -4.76 0.20
C PHE A 19 10.44 -5.44 1.19
N ASN A 20 9.98 -5.49 2.44
CA ASN A 20 10.46 -6.42 3.44
C ASN A 20 9.38 -7.48 3.65
N LEU A 21 9.78 -8.74 3.71
CA LEU A 21 8.90 -9.82 4.18
C LEU A 21 9.24 -10.08 5.64
N GLU A 22 8.26 -9.87 6.50
CA GLU A 22 8.43 -10.09 7.94
C GLU A 22 7.65 -11.32 8.39
N SER A 23 8.25 -12.05 9.32
CA SER A 23 7.57 -13.11 10.07
C SER A 23 7.27 -12.60 11.46
N LEU A 24 6.12 -12.98 12.02
CA LEU A 24 5.75 -12.61 13.38
C LEU A 24 4.93 -13.71 14.04
N ASP A 25 5.12 -13.84 15.33
CA ASP A 25 4.34 -14.76 16.15
C ASP A 25 3.12 -14.03 16.69
N VAL A 26 1.96 -14.66 16.59
CA VAL A 26 0.69 -14.09 17.02
C VAL A 26 0.08 -15.00 18.07
N GLU A 27 -0.23 -14.46 19.24
CA GLU A 27 -0.91 -15.16 20.30
C GLU A 27 -2.26 -14.49 20.55
N PHE A 28 -3.32 -15.24 20.30
CA PHE A 28 -4.68 -14.74 20.51
C PHE A 28 -5.09 -14.89 21.97
N SER A 29 -6.13 -14.14 22.38
CA SER A 29 -6.60 -14.13 23.77
C SER A 29 -7.09 -15.48 24.27
N ASN A 30 -7.47 -16.38 23.37
CA ASN A 30 -7.87 -17.74 23.71
C ASN A 30 -6.69 -18.71 23.84
N GLY A 31 -5.45 -18.24 23.73
CA GLY A 31 -4.24 -19.04 23.82
C GLY A 31 -3.79 -19.66 22.51
N ALA A 32 -4.55 -19.52 21.42
CA ALA A 32 -4.13 -20.01 20.12
C ALA A 32 -2.96 -19.22 19.59
N THR A 33 -1.99 -19.90 18.98
CA THR A 33 -0.79 -19.27 18.40
C THR A 33 -0.71 -19.55 16.92
N ARG A 34 -0.16 -18.59 16.17
CA ARG A 34 0.07 -18.70 14.73
C ARG A 34 1.35 -17.96 14.37
N VAL A 35 1.93 -18.34 13.24
CA VAL A 35 3.03 -17.58 12.62
C VAL A 35 2.45 -16.93 11.38
N TYR A 36 2.54 -15.60 11.31
CA TYR A 36 2.09 -14.84 10.15
C TYR A 36 3.29 -14.30 9.40
N GLU A 37 3.11 -14.13 8.11
CA GLU A 37 4.04 -13.38 7.28
C GLU A 37 3.31 -12.18 6.69
N ARG A 38 4.00 -11.05 6.58
CA ARG A 38 3.43 -9.84 6.00
C ARG A 38 4.45 -9.10 5.16
N LEU A 39 3.96 -8.46 4.11
CA LEU A 39 4.79 -7.59 3.28
C LEU A 39 4.73 -6.17 3.84
N MET A 40 5.93 -5.59 4.05
CA MET A 40 6.08 -4.21 4.48
C MET A 40 6.74 -3.42 3.38
N SER A 41 6.16 -2.28 3.02
CA SER A 41 6.76 -1.38 2.05
C SER A 41 8.03 -0.77 2.62
N ARG A 42 9.07 -0.66 1.79
CA ARG A 42 10.29 0.08 2.11
C ARG A 42 10.17 1.46 1.49
N GLY A 43 10.09 2.50 2.31
CA GLY A 43 9.99 3.87 1.82
C GLY A 43 9.03 4.70 2.64
N ASN A 44 8.53 5.74 2.02
CA ASN A 44 7.78 6.79 2.70
C ASN A 44 6.26 6.62 2.62
N GLY A 45 5.80 5.45 2.17
CA GLY A 45 4.38 5.18 1.98
C GLY A 45 3.92 5.45 0.56
N ALA A 46 2.61 5.35 0.37
CA ALA A 46 2.00 5.54 -0.94
C ALA A 46 0.65 6.24 -0.80
N VAL A 47 0.17 6.79 -1.89
CA VAL A 47 -1.15 7.43 -1.97
C VAL A 47 -2.00 6.72 -3.02
N LEU A 48 -3.29 6.67 -2.78
CA LEU A 48 -4.31 6.33 -3.76
C LEU A 48 -5.17 7.58 -3.92
N VAL A 49 -5.34 8.04 -5.16
CA VAL A 49 -6.04 9.27 -5.44
C VAL A 49 -7.38 8.95 -6.10
N ILE A 50 -8.43 9.57 -5.61
CA ILE A 50 -9.77 9.47 -6.21
C ILE A 50 -10.07 10.84 -6.84
N PRO A 51 -9.67 11.07 -8.12
CA PRO A 51 -9.83 12.38 -8.73
C PRO A 51 -11.27 12.57 -9.20
N MET A 52 -11.99 13.44 -8.51
CA MET A 52 -13.38 13.76 -8.84
C MET A 52 -13.42 14.89 -9.84
N LEU A 53 -14.03 14.65 -11.00
CA LEU A 53 -14.25 15.69 -11.99
C LEU A 53 -15.44 16.57 -11.58
N ASP A 54 -16.46 15.93 -11.03
CA ASP A 54 -17.63 16.55 -10.43
C ASP A 54 -18.20 15.60 -9.37
N ASP A 55 -19.41 15.88 -8.84
CA ASP A 55 -19.98 15.07 -7.75
C ASP A 55 -20.27 13.61 -8.14
N ASP A 56 -20.38 13.33 -9.44
CA ASP A 56 -20.80 12.02 -9.92
C ASP A 56 -19.75 11.31 -10.80
N THR A 57 -18.63 11.97 -11.10
CA THR A 57 -17.68 11.48 -12.09
C THR A 57 -16.27 11.37 -11.47
N VAL A 58 -15.71 10.18 -11.53
CA VAL A 58 -14.33 9.94 -11.12
C VAL A 58 -13.48 9.63 -12.36
N LEU A 59 -12.27 10.15 -12.38
CA LEU A 59 -11.30 9.84 -13.44
C LEU A 59 -10.52 8.58 -13.06
N MET A 60 -10.41 7.68 -14.02
CA MET A 60 -9.64 6.45 -13.85
C MET A 60 -8.62 6.31 -14.97
N ILE A 61 -7.63 5.46 -14.74
CA ILE A 61 -6.59 5.20 -15.72
C ILE A 61 -6.51 3.72 -16.04
N TYR A 62 -5.98 3.40 -17.22
CA TYR A 62 -5.54 2.06 -17.53
C TYR A 62 -4.04 1.99 -17.28
N GLU A 63 -3.62 1.05 -16.46
CA GLU A 63 -2.23 0.88 -16.08
C GLU A 63 -1.82 -0.57 -16.21
N PHE A 64 -0.62 -0.81 -16.75
CA PHE A 64 -0.11 -2.18 -16.85
C PHE A 64 0.23 -2.73 -15.47
N SER A 65 -0.34 -3.89 -15.15
CA SER A 65 -0.05 -4.60 -13.91
C SER A 65 0.94 -5.74 -14.18
N GLY A 66 2.12 -5.66 -13.56
CA GLY A 66 3.11 -6.73 -13.65
C GLY A 66 2.65 -8.02 -12.99
N GLY A 67 1.80 -7.92 -11.97
CA GLY A 67 1.30 -9.09 -11.27
C GLY A 67 0.30 -9.91 -12.06
N THR A 68 -0.55 -9.24 -12.85
CA THR A 68 -1.56 -9.91 -13.68
C THR A 68 -1.18 -9.96 -15.15
N GLU A 69 -0.10 -9.27 -15.53
CA GLU A 69 0.42 -9.19 -16.90
C GLU A 69 -0.60 -8.65 -17.90
N ARG A 70 -1.39 -7.66 -17.46
CA ARG A 70 -2.40 -7.02 -18.31
C ARG A 70 -2.63 -5.57 -17.87
N TYR A 71 -3.26 -4.80 -18.76
CA TYR A 71 -3.72 -3.46 -18.40
C TYR A 71 -4.99 -3.58 -17.56
N GLU A 72 -5.03 -2.83 -16.46
CA GLU A 72 -6.17 -2.83 -15.56
C GLU A 72 -6.68 -1.41 -15.38
N LEU A 73 -8.00 -1.28 -15.30
CA LEU A 73 -8.65 -0.01 -14.99
C LEU A 73 -8.55 0.22 -13.49
N GLY A 74 -8.06 1.38 -13.10
CA GLY A 74 -7.90 1.68 -11.68
C GLY A 74 -7.78 3.16 -11.40
N LEU A 75 -7.64 3.47 -10.12
CA LEU A 75 -7.41 4.82 -9.65
C LEU A 75 -5.92 5.16 -9.70
N THR A 76 -5.63 6.45 -9.78
CA THR A 76 -4.25 6.94 -9.74
C THR A 76 -3.62 6.63 -8.39
N LYS A 77 -2.43 6.06 -8.40
CA LYS A 77 -1.68 5.74 -7.19
C LYS A 77 -0.19 5.89 -7.43
N GLY A 78 0.54 6.13 -6.38
CA GLY A 78 1.98 6.26 -6.48
C GLY A 78 2.64 6.39 -5.13
N LYS A 79 3.96 6.36 -5.14
CA LYS A 79 4.77 6.46 -3.93
C LYS A 79 4.90 7.89 -3.47
N ILE A 80 5.02 8.06 -2.17
CA ILE A 80 5.37 9.34 -1.56
C ILE A 80 6.89 9.45 -1.60
N ASP A 81 7.40 10.52 -2.23
CA ASP A 81 8.84 10.77 -2.26
C ASP A 81 9.30 11.36 -0.93
N LYS A 82 10.60 11.20 -0.65
CA LYS A 82 11.19 11.74 0.56
C LYS A 82 10.93 13.24 0.67
N GLY A 83 10.39 13.66 1.80
CA GLY A 83 10.09 15.06 2.06
C GLY A 83 8.74 15.54 1.53
N GLU A 84 8.02 14.71 0.79
CA GLU A 84 6.67 15.03 0.33
C GLU A 84 5.62 14.74 1.38
N THR A 85 4.59 15.60 1.44
CA THR A 85 3.36 15.23 2.16
C THR A 85 2.51 14.32 1.28
N PRO A 86 1.56 13.56 1.83
CA PRO A 86 0.63 12.76 1.01
C PRO A 86 -0.11 13.58 -0.04
N ILE A 87 -0.55 14.79 0.28
CA ILE A 87 -1.24 15.68 -0.67
C ILE A 87 -0.32 16.12 -1.81
N GLU A 88 0.93 16.43 -1.50
CA GLU A 88 1.91 16.79 -2.52
C GLU A 88 2.18 15.62 -3.46
N ALA A 89 2.32 14.41 -2.91
CA ALA A 89 2.50 13.21 -3.71
C ALA A 89 1.29 12.97 -4.62
N ALA A 90 0.07 13.12 -4.09
CA ALA A 90 -1.15 12.97 -4.86
C ALA A 90 -1.22 13.95 -6.02
N GLY A 91 -0.87 15.21 -5.79
CA GLY A 91 -0.85 16.24 -6.83
C GLY A 91 0.16 15.94 -7.94
N ARG A 92 1.35 15.48 -7.55
CA ARG A 92 2.39 15.12 -8.52
C ARG A 92 1.95 13.93 -9.37
N GLU A 93 1.41 12.88 -8.76
CA GLU A 93 0.94 11.70 -9.48
C GLU A 93 -0.21 12.02 -10.44
N LEU A 94 -1.12 12.90 -10.05
CA LEU A 94 -2.19 13.35 -10.95
C LEU A 94 -1.65 14.04 -12.19
N LYS A 95 -0.64 14.90 -12.04
CA LYS A 95 -0.01 15.56 -13.19
C LYS A 95 0.68 14.56 -14.11
N GLU A 96 1.40 13.60 -13.54
CA GLU A 96 2.14 12.61 -14.32
C GLU A 96 1.22 11.66 -15.08
N GLU A 97 0.12 11.22 -14.46
CA GLU A 97 -0.72 10.18 -15.04
C GLU A 97 -1.93 10.72 -15.80
N ILE A 98 -2.48 11.86 -15.42
CA ILE A 98 -3.72 12.40 -15.98
C ILE A 98 -3.52 13.79 -16.58
N GLY A 99 -2.50 14.51 -16.13
CA GLY A 99 -2.20 15.85 -16.63
C GLY A 99 -2.90 16.98 -15.90
N PHE A 100 -3.43 16.71 -14.73
CA PHE A 100 -4.09 17.74 -13.92
C PHE A 100 -3.17 18.41 -12.91
#